data_1274583edf93d97c55705562c3da0986
#
_entry.id   1274583edf93d97c55705562c3da0986
#
_cell.length_a   1.000
_cell.length_b   1.000
_cell.length_c   1.000
_cell.angle_alpha   90.00
_cell.angle_beta   90.00
_cell.angle_gamma   90.00
#
_symmetry.space_group_name_H-M   'P 1'
#
loop_
_entity.id
_entity.type
_entity.pdbx_description
1 polymer ?
#
loop_
_entity_poly.entity_id
_entity_poly.type
_entity_poly.pdbx_seq_one_letter_code
_entity_poly.pdbx_strand_id
1 'polypeptide(L)'
;MLLLLPGVNMINRRRSLLVLPLLYLLASWHSTVAQEQESASGLAPIRQYIASGWDTLTRSMTDCASVADPKIKVHPVLYLPAGLPVPPAVNKLRADCNVEIQHLPKPIKQLGEIDTNAIHPHGLLYLENKYVVPGGRFNEMYGWDSYFIILGLLRDGRIDLARGMVENFFFEIENYGALLNANRTYYLTRSQPPFLSSMVLAVYEAEKQAGHANTAWLARAYPFLLKDYSMWTRDPQLAGSTDLARYYDFGDGPPAEGLQDEGGFYRDVVTYFMLHPDQADHYLVEQKEGQAATGEGSSYSIKACDVATTMGRPECGTQHIVRLSADYYKGDRSMRESGFDISFRFGAYGSATHHYAPVCLNSLLYKTEKDMDQISVLIGKGAEAKVWRTRAATRQSRLQQYLWDGERGFFFDYDFTNSKKSTYRYLTTYYPLWAGLATPEQAAAVVKNLAVFEQPGGLVMSPENSGVQWDYPYGWAPVELLAIQGLRRYGYNTEADRLSYKFLSTVIENFQRDGTIREKYNVVTRSSESQVAAGYQTNVIGFGWTNAAFVELLHALPKEAVETLEKEASGAKAVQH
;
A
#
# COMPACT_ATOMS: atom_id res chain seq x y z
N MET A 1 -36.49 78.48 4.33
CA MET A 1 -37.49 78.96 5.28
C MET A 1 -37.49 77.97 6.43
N LEU A 2 -36.75 78.29 7.48
CA LEU A 2 -37.24 78.57 8.84
C LEU A 2 -38.07 77.43 9.41
N LEU A 3 -37.82 76.85 10.55
CA LEU A 3 -37.29 77.19 11.86
C LEU A 3 -37.59 75.99 12.81
N LEU A 4 -36.72 75.67 13.63
CA LEU A 4 -36.59 75.67 15.10
C LEU A 4 -36.77 74.31 15.82
N LEU A 5 -35.70 73.97 16.54
CA LEU A 5 -35.58 73.13 17.74
C LEU A 5 -36.44 73.71 18.90
N PRO A 6 -36.58 73.12 20.11
CA PRO A 6 -35.76 72.14 20.83
C PRO A 6 -36.55 71.17 21.76
N GLY A 7 -35.87 70.30 22.49
CA GLY A 7 -36.42 69.67 23.70
C GLY A 7 -35.69 68.41 24.20
N VAL A 8 -34.74 68.64 25.04
CA VAL A 8 -33.97 67.76 25.93
C VAL A 8 -34.89 66.83 26.77
N ASN A 9 -34.54 65.55 26.94
CA ASN A 9 -34.29 64.98 28.26
C ASN A 9 -33.57 63.63 28.24
N MET A 10 -32.45 63.62 28.93
CA MET A 10 -31.69 62.45 29.36
C MET A 10 -32.52 61.53 30.27
N ILE A 11 -32.21 60.26 30.22
CA ILE A 11 -32.05 59.26 31.30
C ILE A 11 -32.31 57.87 30.69
N ASN A 12 -31.26 57.12 30.51
CA ASN A 12 -31.03 55.72 30.88
C ASN A 12 -29.98 55.02 29.98
N ARG A 13 -28.76 55.40 30.15
CA ARG A 13 -27.64 54.53 29.84
C ARG A 13 -27.26 53.79 31.12
N ARG A 14 -27.72 52.58 31.27
CA ARG A 14 -27.16 51.54 32.16
C ARG A 14 -28.01 50.28 32.14
N ARG A 15 -27.95 49.48 31.08
CA ARG A 15 -28.40 48.05 31.09
C ARG A 15 -27.99 47.26 29.87
N SER A 16 -26.83 47.51 29.28
CA SER A 16 -26.37 46.71 28.13
C SER A 16 -24.93 46.16 28.21
N LEU A 17 -24.34 46.17 29.41
CA LEU A 17 -22.93 45.74 29.59
C LEU A 17 -22.71 44.48 30.45
N LEU A 18 -23.80 43.78 30.84
CA LEU A 18 -23.67 42.56 31.68
C LEU A 18 -24.04 41.24 30.96
N VAL A 19 -24.47 41.28 29.70
CA VAL A 19 -24.87 40.05 28.97
C VAL A 19 -23.68 39.48 28.12
N LEU A 20 -22.77 40.31 27.66
CA LEU A 20 -21.62 39.84 26.85
C LEU A 20 -20.59 38.96 27.62
N PRO A 21 -20.22 39.24 28.86
CA PRO A 21 -19.28 38.36 29.57
C PRO A 21 -19.89 37.01 29.96
N LEU A 22 -21.22 36.92 30.15
CA LEU A 22 -21.86 35.63 30.48
C LEU A 22 -21.96 34.68 29.30
N LEU A 23 -22.14 35.19 28.09
CA LEU A 23 -22.13 34.38 26.86
C LEU A 23 -20.71 33.90 26.50
N TYR A 24 -19.69 34.70 26.77
CA TYR A 24 -18.29 34.30 26.58
C TYR A 24 -17.83 33.24 27.60
N LEU A 25 -18.30 33.34 28.84
CA LEU A 25 -18.05 32.32 29.88
C LEU A 25 -18.80 31.00 29.60
N LEU A 26 -20.01 31.06 29.08
CA LEU A 26 -20.76 29.85 28.68
C LEU A 26 -20.15 29.18 27.43
N ALA A 27 -19.68 29.96 26.43
CA ALA A 27 -19.00 29.41 25.26
C ALA A 27 -17.62 28.79 25.60
N SER A 28 -16.87 29.42 26.52
CA SER A 28 -15.59 28.85 27.01
C SER A 28 -15.80 27.60 27.88
N TRP A 29 -16.89 27.52 28.63
CA TRP A 29 -17.24 26.32 29.41
C TRP A 29 -17.67 25.15 28.52
N HIS A 30 -18.42 25.41 27.44
CA HIS A 30 -18.78 24.34 26.50
C HIS A 30 -17.56 23.84 25.71
N SER A 31 -16.63 24.72 25.34
CA SER A 31 -15.38 24.32 24.67
C SER A 31 -14.43 23.52 25.57
N THR A 32 -14.31 23.89 26.86
CA THR A 32 -13.51 23.14 27.83
C THR A 32 -14.15 21.81 28.21
N VAL A 33 -15.46 21.74 28.35
CA VAL A 33 -16.16 20.48 28.65
C VAL A 33 -16.09 19.51 27.46
N ALA A 34 -16.19 20.01 26.22
CA ALA A 34 -16.02 19.18 25.03
C ALA A 34 -14.55 18.66 24.89
N GLN A 35 -13.58 19.51 25.19
CA GLN A 35 -12.16 19.16 25.15
C GLN A 35 -11.74 18.24 26.30
N GLU A 36 -12.30 18.42 27.49
CA GLU A 36 -12.10 17.49 28.62
C GLU A 36 -12.80 16.13 28.38
N GLN A 37 -13.96 16.12 27.72
CA GLN A 37 -14.67 14.87 27.40
C GLN A 37 -13.95 14.06 26.31
N GLU A 38 -13.31 14.72 25.33
CA GLU A 38 -12.50 14.07 24.30
C GLU A 38 -11.18 13.53 24.89
N SER A 39 -10.56 14.22 25.85
CA SER A 39 -9.36 13.76 26.55
C SER A 39 -9.61 12.58 27.52
N ALA A 40 -10.85 12.33 27.90
CA ALA A 40 -11.26 11.22 28.77
C ALA A 40 -11.65 9.95 27.99
N SER A 41 -11.72 9.99 26.65
CA SER A 41 -12.03 8.82 25.81
C SER A 41 -10.91 7.79 25.88
N GLY A 42 -11.25 6.52 26.06
CA GLY A 42 -10.31 5.40 26.04
C GLY A 42 -9.53 5.26 24.72
N LEU A 43 -10.05 5.80 23.63
CA LEU A 43 -9.41 5.83 22.29
C LEU A 43 -8.55 7.08 22.08
N ALA A 44 -8.57 8.09 22.96
CA ALA A 44 -7.79 9.31 22.78
C ALA A 44 -6.27 9.05 22.63
N PRO A 45 -5.63 8.17 23.41
CA PRO A 45 -4.20 7.91 23.27
C PRO A 45 -3.82 7.33 21.90
N ILE A 46 -4.60 6.39 21.35
CA ILE A 46 -4.31 5.80 20.06
C ILE A 46 -4.59 6.78 18.91
N ARG A 47 -5.64 7.60 19.00
CA ARG A 47 -5.92 8.67 18.05
C ARG A 47 -4.80 9.71 18.04
N GLN A 48 -4.31 10.12 19.19
CA GLN A 48 -3.18 11.05 19.32
C GLN A 48 -1.90 10.44 18.75
N TYR A 49 -1.63 9.16 19.03
CA TYR A 49 -0.51 8.44 18.44
C TYR A 49 -0.55 8.46 16.91
N ILE A 50 -1.71 8.19 16.31
CA ILE A 50 -1.89 8.24 14.86
C ILE A 50 -1.67 9.65 14.32
N ALA A 51 -2.32 10.66 14.90
CA ALA A 51 -2.24 12.04 14.45
C ALA A 51 -0.80 12.59 14.51
N SER A 52 -0.06 12.32 15.60
CA SER A 52 1.36 12.68 15.70
C SER A 52 2.27 11.81 14.84
N GLY A 53 1.84 10.58 14.55
CA GLY A 53 2.53 9.64 13.68
C GLY A 53 2.73 10.17 12.26
N TRP A 54 1.78 10.92 11.72
CA TRP A 54 1.92 11.53 10.40
C TRP A 54 3.13 12.47 10.30
N ASP A 55 3.40 13.27 11.33
CA ASP A 55 4.57 14.15 11.36
C ASP A 55 5.87 13.35 11.51
N THR A 56 5.88 12.33 12.36
CA THR A 56 7.03 11.43 12.56
C THR A 56 7.39 10.65 11.30
N LEU A 57 6.40 10.26 10.50
CA LEU A 57 6.59 9.52 9.25
C LEU A 57 6.80 10.42 8.03
N THR A 58 6.67 11.75 8.18
CA THR A 58 6.88 12.69 7.07
C THR A 58 8.37 12.80 6.74
N ARG A 59 8.67 12.78 5.46
CA ARG A 59 10.03 12.96 4.88
C ARG A 59 10.04 14.12 3.91
N SER A 60 11.23 14.69 3.71
CA SER A 60 11.49 15.74 2.73
C SER A 60 12.88 15.56 2.12
N MET A 61 13.00 15.71 0.82
CA MET A 61 14.31 15.67 0.13
C MET A 61 15.18 16.91 0.38
N THR A 62 14.75 17.77 1.32
CA THR A 62 15.52 18.93 1.79
C THR A 62 15.95 18.81 3.24
N ASP A 63 15.71 17.64 3.86
CA ASP A 63 16.01 17.37 5.26
C ASP A 63 17.02 16.23 5.41
N CYS A 64 18.06 16.46 6.21
CA CYS A 64 19.13 15.51 6.46
C CYS A 64 18.64 14.18 6.99
N ALA A 65 17.71 14.18 7.95
CA ALA A 65 17.18 12.95 8.54
C ALA A 65 16.42 12.08 7.53
N SER A 66 15.89 12.72 6.48
CA SER A 66 15.16 12.01 5.41
C SER A 66 16.08 11.39 4.37
N VAL A 67 17.24 12.00 4.08
CA VAL A 67 18.15 11.57 3.00
C VAL A 67 19.37 10.80 3.51
N ALA A 68 19.76 10.98 4.76
CA ALA A 68 20.82 10.20 5.43
C ALA A 68 20.27 8.81 5.78
N ASP A 69 20.28 7.93 4.79
CA ASP A 69 19.72 6.58 4.91
C ASP A 69 20.57 5.67 5.82
N PRO A 70 20.07 5.28 7.01
CA PRO A 70 20.82 4.44 7.93
C PRO A 70 21.04 3.00 7.43
N LYS A 71 20.33 2.58 6.38
CA LYS A 71 20.49 1.27 5.74
C LYS A 71 21.75 1.22 4.88
N ILE A 72 22.27 2.36 4.44
CA ILE A 72 23.44 2.44 3.59
C ILE A 72 24.67 2.64 4.46
N LYS A 73 25.59 1.65 4.47
CA LYS A 73 26.86 1.70 5.23
C LYS A 73 27.91 2.64 4.61
N VAL A 74 27.65 3.19 3.43
CA VAL A 74 28.47 4.15 2.69
C VAL A 74 27.76 5.50 2.69
N HIS A 75 28.40 6.54 2.10
CA HIS A 75 27.76 7.85 1.98
C HIS A 75 26.40 7.73 1.29
N PRO A 76 25.33 8.31 1.85
CA PRO A 76 24.03 8.32 1.21
C PRO A 76 24.08 9.12 -0.09
N VAL A 77 23.42 8.60 -1.12
CA VAL A 77 23.34 9.24 -2.43
C VAL A 77 21.88 9.58 -2.73
N LEU A 78 21.67 10.83 -3.17
CA LEU A 78 20.40 11.30 -3.70
C LEU A 78 20.54 11.48 -5.21
N TYR A 79 19.75 10.75 -5.98
CA TYR A 79 19.73 10.83 -7.44
C TYR A 79 18.63 11.77 -7.94
N LEU A 80 19.02 12.72 -8.77
CA LEU A 80 18.09 13.60 -9.49
C LEU A 80 17.85 13.07 -10.91
N PRO A 81 16.71 13.41 -11.53
CA PRO A 81 16.51 13.16 -12.96
C PRO A 81 17.64 13.74 -13.80
N ALA A 82 17.96 13.07 -14.90
CA ALA A 82 18.94 13.59 -15.86
C ALA A 82 18.54 14.98 -16.37
N GLY A 83 19.47 15.94 -16.23
CA GLY A 83 19.25 17.32 -16.68
C GLY A 83 18.43 18.22 -15.76
N LEU A 84 17.88 17.71 -14.66
CA LEU A 84 17.21 18.57 -13.67
C LEU A 84 18.28 19.38 -12.90
N PRO A 85 18.21 20.73 -12.88
CA PRO A 85 19.12 21.53 -12.05
C PRO A 85 18.97 21.15 -10.57
N VAL A 86 20.10 21.09 -9.83
CA VAL A 86 20.05 20.81 -8.40
C VAL A 86 19.33 21.95 -7.68
N PRO A 87 18.19 21.71 -7.02
CA PRO A 87 17.49 22.75 -6.27
C PRO A 87 18.39 23.34 -5.15
N PRO A 88 18.37 24.66 -4.89
CA PRO A 88 19.22 25.27 -3.88
C PRO A 88 19.11 24.64 -2.48
N ALA A 89 17.90 24.24 -2.07
CA ALA A 89 17.67 23.56 -0.79
C ALA A 89 18.32 22.19 -0.75
N VAL A 90 18.27 21.42 -1.85
CA VAL A 90 18.93 20.10 -1.97
C VAL A 90 20.45 20.25 -1.99
N ASN A 91 20.98 21.28 -2.64
CA ASN A 91 22.42 21.49 -2.70
C ASN A 91 23.06 21.71 -1.32
N LYS A 92 22.32 22.24 -0.34
CA LYS A 92 22.78 22.40 1.05
C LYS A 92 23.06 21.07 1.74
N LEU A 93 22.37 19.99 1.36
CA LEU A 93 22.56 18.66 1.95
C LEU A 93 23.99 18.14 1.81
N ARG A 94 24.74 18.57 0.79
CA ARG A 94 26.16 18.22 0.62
C ARG A 94 27.02 18.67 1.79
N ALA A 95 26.77 19.89 2.26
CA ALA A 95 27.52 20.43 3.38
C ALA A 95 26.95 19.99 4.73
N ASP A 96 25.62 19.96 4.84
CA ASP A 96 24.93 19.79 6.12
C ASP A 96 24.89 18.31 6.56
N CYS A 97 24.84 17.35 5.61
CA CYS A 97 24.60 15.95 5.90
C CYS A 97 25.58 14.98 5.23
N ASN A 98 26.58 15.48 4.52
CA ASN A 98 27.53 14.63 3.77
C ASN A 98 26.81 13.70 2.75
N VAL A 99 25.73 14.18 2.13
CA VAL A 99 24.99 13.47 1.10
C VAL A 99 25.60 13.76 -0.27
N GLU A 100 25.89 12.71 -1.02
CA GLU A 100 26.30 12.84 -2.42
C GLU A 100 25.07 13.09 -3.29
N ILE A 101 25.13 14.09 -4.19
CA ILE A 101 24.06 14.39 -5.13
C ILE A 101 24.55 14.04 -6.53
N GLN A 102 23.88 13.07 -7.14
CA GLN A 102 24.16 12.60 -8.49
C GLN A 102 22.94 12.82 -9.40
N HIS A 103 23.15 12.72 -10.71
CA HIS A 103 22.09 12.67 -11.71
C HIS A 103 22.01 11.27 -12.30
N LEU A 104 20.79 10.84 -12.64
CA LEU A 104 20.62 9.64 -13.46
C LEU A 104 21.35 9.84 -14.81
N PRO A 105 21.92 8.78 -15.38
CA PRO A 105 22.79 8.90 -16.56
C PRO A 105 22.06 9.35 -17.84
N LYS A 106 20.75 9.17 -17.90
CA LYS A 106 19.88 9.59 -19.00
C LYS A 106 18.45 9.83 -18.54
N PRO A 107 17.63 10.58 -19.30
CA PRO A 107 16.21 10.68 -19.08
C PRO A 107 15.54 9.29 -19.21
N ILE A 108 14.56 9.02 -18.35
CA ILE A 108 13.80 7.76 -18.31
C ILE A 108 12.36 8.04 -18.72
N LYS A 109 11.84 7.29 -19.68
CA LYS A 109 10.47 7.44 -20.21
C LYS A 109 9.56 6.27 -19.87
N GLN A 110 10.13 5.12 -19.51
CA GLN A 110 9.43 3.90 -19.09
C GLN A 110 10.31 3.04 -18.22
N LEU A 111 9.70 2.13 -17.48
CA LEU A 111 10.40 1.16 -16.63
C LEU A 111 11.34 0.30 -17.46
N GLY A 112 12.48 -0.09 -16.88
CA GLY A 112 13.46 -0.98 -17.51
C GLY A 112 14.35 -0.33 -18.57
N GLU A 113 14.24 0.97 -18.85
CA GLU A 113 15.14 1.67 -19.79
C GLU A 113 16.57 1.80 -19.29
N ILE A 114 16.77 1.61 -17.99
CA ILE A 114 18.08 1.71 -17.34
C ILE A 114 18.41 0.37 -16.68
N ASP A 115 19.63 -0.09 -16.84
CA ASP A 115 20.15 -1.21 -16.06
C ASP A 115 20.41 -0.72 -14.63
N THR A 116 19.57 -1.11 -13.71
CA THR A 116 19.71 -0.72 -12.31
C THR A 116 20.95 -1.31 -11.65
N ASN A 117 21.46 -2.43 -12.17
CA ASN A 117 22.71 -3.04 -11.69
C ASN A 117 23.95 -2.21 -12.06
N ALA A 118 23.84 -1.29 -13.01
CA ALA A 118 24.91 -0.35 -13.34
C ALA A 118 24.93 0.90 -12.47
N ILE A 119 23.93 1.10 -11.61
CA ILE A 119 23.83 2.26 -10.71
C ILE A 119 24.38 1.89 -9.33
N HIS A 120 25.57 2.37 -9.01
CA HIS A 120 26.20 2.15 -7.72
C HIS A 120 26.80 3.43 -7.13
N PRO A 121 26.67 3.63 -5.81
CA PRO A 121 25.77 2.90 -4.88
C PRO A 121 24.31 3.17 -5.18
N HIS A 122 23.41 2.26 -4.84
CA HIS A 122 21.99 2.56 -4.89
C HIS A 122 21.63 3.66 -3.90
N GLY A 123 20.73 4.57 -4.31
CA GLY A 123 20.31 5.71 -3.50
C GLY A 123 18.84 6.08 -3.70
N LEU A 124 18.39 7.05 -2.90
CA LEU A 124 17.06 7.64 -3.05
C LEU A 124 16.94 8.39 -4.37
N LEU A 125 15.75 8.37 -4.95
CA LEU A 125 15.35 9.21 -6.08
C LEU A 125 14.66 10.47 -5.54
N TYR A 126 15.04 11.63 -6.08
CA TYR A 126 14.52 12.92 -5.68
C TYR A 126 13.02 13.04 -5.92
N LEU A 127 12.30 13.61 -4.94
CA LEU A 127 10.90 14.01 -5.01
C LEU A 127 10.76 15.47 -4.57
N GLU A 128 9.81 16.20 -5.17
CA GLU A 128 9.68 17.64 -4.94
C GLU A 128 8.95 18.00 -3.64
N ASN A 129 7.95 17.20 -3.26
CA ASN A 129 7.07 17.49 -2.15
C ASN A 129 7.40 16.61 -0.93
N LYS A 130 6.96 17.06 0.25
CA LYS A 130 6.94 16.21 1.44
C LYS A 130 6.03 15.00 1.21
N TYR A 131 6.37 13.88 1.83
CA TYR A 131 5.62 12.64 1.74
C TYR A 131 5.71 11.84 3.03
N VAL A 132 4.77 10.93 3.23
CA VAL A 132 4.72 10.03 4.38
C VAL A 132 5.26 8.66 3.96
N VAL A 133 6.18 8.11 4.75
CA VAL A 133 6.74 6.78 4.54
C VAL A 133 5.86 5.70 5.22
N PRO A 134 5.93 4.42 4.78
CA PRO A 134 5.11 3.36 5.37
C PRO A 134 5.34 3.15 6.87
N GLY A 135 6.58 3.24 7.32
CA GLY A 135 6.95 3.03 8.73
C GLY A 135 8.30 3.67 9.05
N GLY A 136 8.62 3.82 10.33
CA GLY A 136 9.76 4.62 10.78
C GLY A 136 11.14 4.18 10.26
N ARG A 137 11.28 2.94 9.83
CA ARG A 137 12.54 2.42 9.24
C ARG A 137 12.74 2.82 7.76
N PHE A 138 11.72 3.39 7.10
CA PHE A 138 11.74 3.72 5.69
C PHE A 138 12.05 5.20 5.47
N ASN A 139 12.73 5.49 4.36
CA ASN A 139 12.92 6.83 3.83
C ASN A 139 12.28 7.00 2.46
N GLU A 140 11.75 5.94 1.89
CA GLU A 140 11.11 5.89 0.59
C GLU A 140 9.60 6.12 0.68
N MET A 141 9.02 6.81 -0.30
CA MET A 141 7.58 6.85 -0.57
C MET A 141 7.22 5.63 -1.42
N TYR A 142 6.32 4.79 -0.92
CA TYR A 142 5.87 3.59 -1.62
C TYR A 142 4.57 3.82 -2.36
N GLY A 143 4.38 3.13 -3.49
CA GLY A 143 3.25 3.32 -4.39
C GLY A 143 1.90 3.05 -3.74
N TRP A 144 1.55 1.77 -3.50
CA TRP A 144 0.21 1.42 -3.02
C TRP A 144 -0.04 1.78 -1.56
N ASP A 145 1.03 1.77 -0.71
CA ASP A 145 0.98 2.23 0.69
C ASP A 145 0.42 3.64 0.79
N SER A 146 0.86 4.50 -0.15
CA SER A 146 0.44 5.89 -0.21
C SER A 146 -1.06 6.07 -0.40
N TYR A 147 -1.75 5.13 -1.08
CA TYR A 147 -3.22 5.21 -1.19
C TYR A 147 -3.87 5.18 0.20
N PHE A 148 -3.51 4.22 1.01
CA PHE A 148 -4.08 4.07 2.35
C PHE A 148 -3.65 5.22 3.25
N ILE A 149 -2.38 5.60 3.23
CA ILE A 149 -1.84 6.74 3.98
C ILE A 149 -2.59 8.03 3.62
N ILE A 150 -2.84 8.29 2.33
CA ILE A 150 -3.62 9.43 1.85
C ILE A 150 -5.03 9.42 2.45
N LEU A 151 -5.72 8.29 2.51
CA LEU A 151 -7.03 8.20 3.15
C LEU A 151 -6.96 8.65 4.62
N GLY A 152 -5.98 8.16 5.38
CA GLY A 152 -5.77 8.57 6.77
C GLY A 152 -5.44 10.06 6.92
N LEU A 153 -4.56 10.59 6.08
CA LEU A 153 -4.22 12.02 6.06
C LEU A 153 -5.45 12.90 5.77
N LEU A 154 -6.26 12.51 4.79
CA LEU A 154 -7.49 13.24 4.45
C LEU A 154 -8.50 13.19 5.60
N ARG A 155 -8.60 12.08 6.32
CA ARG A 155 -9.44 11.93 7.52
C ARG A 155 -9.00 12.88 8.63
N ASP A 156 -7.71 13.08 8.80
CA ASP A 156 -7.11 13.98 9.80
C ASP A 156 -6.91 15.43 9.25
N GLY A 157 -7.53 15.78 8.12
CA GLY A 157 -7.53 17.13 7.55
C GLY A 157 -6.19 17.58 6.93
N ARG A 158 -5.24 16.66 6.69
CA ARG A 158 -3.89 16.94 6.14
C ARG A 158 -3.92 16.94 4.59
N ILE A 159 -4.86 17.68 4.00
CA ILE A 159 -5.12 17.67 2.55
C ILE A 159 -3.89 18.07 1.73
N ASP A 160 -3.15 19.10 2.15
CA ASP A 160 -1.98 19.58 1.42
C ASP A 160 -0.86 18.52 1.35
N LEU A 161 -0.64 17.77 2.44
CA LEU A 161 0.34 16.68 2.48
C LEU A 161 -0.09 15.52 1.56
N ALA A 162 -1.35 15.13 1.63
CA ALA A 162 -1.93 14.10 0.76
C ALA A 162 -1.82 14.49 -0.72
N ARG A 163 -2.12 15.74 -1.06
CA ARG A 163 -1.95 16.28 -2.41
C ARG A 163 -0.49 16.29 -2.85
N GLY A 164 0.43 16.69 -1.98
CA GLY A 164 1.87 16.68 -2.26
C GLY A 164 2.39 15.27 -2.60
N MET A 165 1.86 14.22 -1.95
CA MET A 165 2.18 12.83 -2.28
C MET A 165 1.69 12.45 -3.68
N VAL A 166 0.49 12.87 -4.07
CA VAL A 166 -0.02 12.64 -5.45
C VAL A 166 0.84 13.37 -6.48
N GLU A 167 1.24 14.62 -6.20
CA GLU A 167 2.14 15.40 -7.07
C GLU A 167 3.50 14.72 -7.24
N ASN A 168 4.02 14.08 -6.21
CA ASN A 168 5.24 13.29 -6.30
C ASN A 168 5.10 12.11 -7.27
N PHE A 169 3.94 11.45 -7.34
CA PHE A 169 3.71 10.41 -8.35
C PHE A 169 3.64 10.97 -9.76
N PHE A 170 3.09 12.17 -9.95
CA PHE A 170 3.17 12.84 -11.26
C PHE A 170 4.61 13.14 -11.64
N PHE A 171 5.43 13.58 -10.67
CA PHE A 171 6.86 13.77 -10.87
C PHE A 171 7.58 12.47 -11.24
N GLU A 172 7.29 11.35 -10.56
CA GLU A 172 7.86 10.04 -10.92
C GLU A 172 7.49 9.60 -12.34
N ILE A 173 6.22 9.72 -12.72
CA ILE A 173 5.74 9.37 -14.08
C ILE A 173 6.43 10.22 -15.15
N GLU A 174 6.70 11.49 -14.88
CA GLU A 174 7.34 12.40 -15.82
C GLU A 174 8.84 12.15 -15.94
N ASN A 175 9.52 11.92 -14.82
CA ASN A 175 10.98 11.94 -14.72
C ASN A 175 11.61 10.55 -14.61
N TYR A 176 10.84 9.55 -14.12
CA TYR A 176 11.30 8.16 -13.92
C TYR A 176 10.49 7.16 -14.74
N GLY A 177 9.54 7.63 -15.56
CA GLY A 177 8.83 6.85 -16.55
C GLY A 177 7.56 6.16 -16.08
N ALA A 178 7.35 5.99 -14.78
CA ALA A 178 6.15 5.39 -14.17
C ALA A 178 6.04 5.80 -12.70
N LEU A 179 4.90 5.51 -12.06
CA LEU A 179 4.79 5.38 -10.63
C LEU A 179 5.65 4.18 -10.20
N LEU A 180 6.64 4.42 -9.33
CA LEU A 180 7.59 3.39 -8.90
C LEU A 180 7.06 2.57 -7.71
N ASN A 181 7.62 1.38 -7.51
CA ASN A 181 7.42 0.63 -6.27
C ASN A 181 7.76 1.50 -5.05
N ALA A 182 8.92 2.18 -5.11
CA ALA A 182 9.29 3.27 -4.22
C ALA A 182 10.37 4.14 -4.88
N ASN A 183 10.60 5.35 -4.39
CA ASN A 183 11.57 6.29 -4.95
C ASN A 183 13.03 5.94 -4.62
N ARG A 184 13.48 4.78 -5.14
CA ARG A 184 14.88 4.31 -5.02
C ARG A 184 15.38 3.75 -6.35
N THR A 185 16.67 3.88 -6.63
CA THR A 185 17.26 3.57 -7.94
C THR A 185 17.05 2.13 -8.40
N TYR A 186 17.01 1.14 -7.51
CA TYR A 186 16.76 -0.24 -7.91
C TYR A 186 15.29 -0.53 -8.23
N TYR A 187 14.36 0.40 -7.98
CA TYR A 187 12.95 0.30 -8.37
C TYR A 187 12.64 0.90 -9.76
N LEU A 188 13.64 1.37 -10.51
CA LEU A 188 13.44 1.88 -11.88
C LEU A 188 13.01 0.81 -12.90
N THR A 189 12.81 -0.41 -12.45
CA THR A 189 12.29 -1.53 -13.24
C THR A 189 10.89 -1.97 -12.83
N ARG A 190 10.32 -1.40 -11.73
CA ARG A 190 9.14 -1.98 -11.08
C ARG A 190 8.18 -0.92 -10.53
N SER A 191 6.88 -1.12 -10.80
CA SER A 191 5.78 -0.35 -10.21
C SER A 191 5.19 -1.06 -8.98
N GLN A 192 4.03 -0.60 -8.51
CA GLN A 192 3.18 -1.23 -7.50
C GLN A 192 1.70 -1.19 -7.92
N PRO A 193 0.77 -1.89 -7.22
CA PRO A 193 -0.64 -1.92 -7.57
C PRO A 193 -1.24 -0.53 -7.88
N PRO A 194 -1.99 -0.36 -9.00
CA PRO A 194 -2.37 0.93 -9.55
C PRO A 194 -3.54 1.59 -8.79
N PHE A 195 -3.24 2.34 -7.75
CA PHE A 195 -4.22 3.13 -6.97
C PHE A 195 -4.25 4.62 -7.34
N LEU A 196 -3.43 5.08 -8.29
CA LEU A 196 -3.24 6.52 -8.53
C LEU A 196 -4.54 7.27 -8.85
N SER A 197 -5.43 6.70 -9.66
CA SER A 197 -6.72 7.34 -9.97
C SER A 197 -7.60 7.52 -8.73
N SER A 198 -7.60 6.53 -7.85
CA SER A 198 -8.35 6.58 -6.59
C SER A 198 -7.73 7.57 -5.61
N MET A 199 -6.39 7.73 -5.57
CA MET A 199 -5.71 8.78 -4.79
C MET A 199 -6.10 10.18 -5.28
N VAL A 200 -6.08 10.40 -6.61
CA VAL A 200 -6.48 11.68 -7.22
C VAL A 200 -7.93 12.03 -6.87
N LEU A 201 -8.85 11.08 -7.01
CA LEU A 201 -10.26 11.32 -6.67
C LEU A 201 -10.46 11.55 -5.17
N ALA A 202 -9.75 10.84 -4.29
CA ALA A 202 -9.86 11.04 -2.85
C ALA A 202 -9.43 12.46 -2.45
N VAL A 203 -8.30 12.94 -2.97
CA VAL A 203 -7.84 14.33 -2.73
C VAL A 203 -8.84 15.34 -3.29
N TYR A 204 -9.32 15.16 -4.53
CA TYR A 204 -10.31 16.06 -5.14
C TYR A 204 -11.60 16.14 -4.33
N GLU A 205 -12.15 15.02 -3.88
CA GLU A 205 -13.39 15.01 -3.10
C GLU A 205 -13.18 15.65 -1.71
N ALA A 206 -12.01 15.49 -1.09
CA ALA A 206 -11.68 16.17 0.17
C ALA A 206 -11.58 17.69 -0.02
N GLU A 207 -10.89 18.17 -1.07
CA GLU A 207 -10.83 19.60 -1.42
C GLU A 207 -12.24 20.16 -1.70
N LYS A 208 -13.06 19.41 -2.42
CA LYS A 208 -14.45 19.79 -2.73
C LYS A 208 -15.31 19.90 -1.47
N GLN A 209 -15.19 18.96 -0.52
CA GLN A 209 -15.87 19.00 0.78
C GLN A 209 -15.42 20.20 1.62
N ALA A 210 -14.15 20.60 1.50
CA ALA A 210 -13.61 21.81 2.11
C ALA A 210 -14.00 23.12 1.37
N GLY A 211 -14.80 23.04 0.29
CA GLY A 211 -15.23 24.20 -0.50
C GLY A 211 -14.24 24.65 -1.58
N HIS A 212 -13.23 23.86 -1.90
CA HIS A 212 -12.13 24.19 -2.81
C HIS A 212 -12.05 23.23 -4.02
N ALA A 213 -13.20 22.84 -4.61
CA ALA A 213 -13.22 21.95 -5.77
C ALA A 213 -12.33 22.46 -6.92
N ASN A 214 -11.32 21.68 -7.31
CA ASN A 214 -10.31 22.08 -8.28
C ASN A 214 -10.33 21.19 -9.54
N THR A 215 -11.27 21.44 -10.45
CA THR A 215 -11.35 20.69 -11.71
C THR A 215 -10.17 20.95 -12.66
N ALA A 216 -9.51 22.11 -12.54
CA ALA A 216 -8.28 22.38 -13.31
C ALA A 216 -7.15 21.44 -12.88
N TRP A 217 -7.05 21.13 -11.59
CA TRP A 217 -6.09 20.14 -11.09
C TRP A 217 -6.41 18.73 -11.61
N LEU A 218 -7.67 18.31 -11.64
CA LEU A 218 -8.06 17.04 -12.28
C LEU A 218 -7.69 16.99 -13.76
N ALA A 219 -7.88 18.09 -14.49
CA ALA A 219 -7.50 18.18 -15.90
C ALA A 219 -5.97 18.04 -16.08
N ARG A 220 -5.18 18.58 -15.15
CA ARG A 220 -3.72 18.41 -15.11
C ARG A 220 -3.32 16.98 -14.73
N ALA A 221 -4.03 16.32 -13.83
CA ALA A 221 -3.78 14.94 -13.42
C ALA A 221 -4.05 13.93 -14.56
N TYR A 222 -5.03 14.20 -15.42
CA TYR A 222 -5.52 13.28 -16.44
C TYR A 222 -4.43 12.64 -17.33
N PRO A 223 -3.44 13.37 -17.91
CA PRO A 223 -2.40 12.77 -18.71
C PRO A 223 -1.48 11.83 -17.90
N PHE A 224 -1.25 12.07 -16.62
CA PHE A 224 -0.47 11.19 -15.76
C PHE A 224 -1.22 9.88 -15.49
N LEU A 225 -2.52 9.97 -15.20
CA LEU A 225 -3.39 8.81 -15.04
C LEU A 225 -3.45 7.97 -16.31
N LEU A 226 -3.47 8.61 -17.48
CA LEU A 226 -3.44 7.93 -18.77
C LEU A 226 -2.11 7.19 -18.99
N LYS A 227 -0.97 7.79 -18.62
CA LYS A 227 0.34 7.14 -18.70
C LYS A 227 0.43 5.94 -17.76
N ASP A 228 0.00 6.09 -16.51
CA ASP A 228 -0.03 5.02 -15.51
C ASP A 228 -0.89 3.83 -16.00
N TYR A 229 -2.13 4.10 -16.42
CA TYR A 229 -3.00 3.07 -16.99
C TYR A 229 -2.38 2.39 -18.22
N SER A 230 -1.72 3.16 -19.11
CA SER A 230 -1.12 2.63 -20.33
C SER A 230 0.06 1.70 -20.02
N MET A 231 0.80 1.92 -18.97
CA MET A 231 1.87 1.03 -18.52
C MET A 231 1.31 -0.37 -18.20
N TRP A 232 0.21 -0.44 -17.47
CA TRP A 232 -0.43 -1.69 -17.04
C TRP A 232 -1.21 -2.43 -18.14
N THR A 233 -1.51 -1.79 -19.28
CA THR A 233 -2.40 -2.32 -20.33
C THR A 233 -1.72 -2.51 -21.67
N ARG A 234 -0.40 -2.70 -21.68
CA ARG A 234 0.42 -3.02 -22.84
C ARG A 234 1.45 -4.10 -22.50
N ASP A 235 2.01 -4.74 -23.49
CA ASP A 235 3.11 -5.68 -23.26
C ASP A 235 4.30 -5.01 -22.55
N PRO A 236 4.95 -5.72 -21.64
CA PRO A 236 4.76 -7.12 -21.24
C PRO A 236 3.74 -7.36 -20.11
N GLN A 237 3.00 -6.34 -19.65
CA GLN A 237 2.01 -6.48 -18.59
C GLN A 237 0.71 -7.19 -19.00
N LEU A 238 0.56 -7.59 -20.26
CA LEU A 238 -0.61 -8.37 -20.68
C LEU A 238 -0.49 -9.84 -20.28
N ALA A 239 -1.59 -10.42 -19.81
CA ALA A 239 -1.71 -11.83 -19.43
C ALA A 239 -2.10 -12.68 -20.65
N GLY A 240 -1.19 -12.84 -21.60
CA GLY A 240 -1.41 -13.59 -22.83
C GLY A 240 -2.58 -13.04 -23.64
N SER A 241 -3.45 -13.92 -24.15
CA SER A 241 -4.63 -13.57 -24.96
C SER A 241 -5.90 -13.26 -24.16
N THR A 242 -5.81 -13.05 -22.84
CA THR A 242 -6.98 -12.86 -21.99
C THR A 242 -7.55 -11.45 -22.02
N ASP A 243 -6.83 -10.46 -22.56
CA ASP A 243 -7.07 -9.01 -22.42
C ASP A 243 -7.05 -8.53 -20.95
N LEU A 244 -6.51 -9.34 -20.04
CA LEU A 244 -6.25 -8.99 -18.65
C LEU A 244 -4.78 -8.63 -18.46
N ALA A 245 -4.47 -7.99 -17.33
CA ALA A 245 -3.11 -7.64 -16.94
C ALA A 245 -2.49 -8.65 -15.97
N ARG A 246 -1.15 -8.68 -15.94
CA ARG A 246 -0.32 -9.40 -14.98
C ARG A 246 0.68 -8.47 -14.31
N TYR A 247 1.25 -8.88 -13.20
CA TYR A 247 2.45 -8.28 -12.66
C TYR A 247 3.68 -8.75 -13.45
N TYR A 248 4.57 -7.81 -13.78
CA TYR A 248 5.76 -8.11 -14.57
C TYR A 248 6.83 -7.03 -14.36
N ASP A 249 7.79 -7.27 -13.45
CA ASP A 249 8.96 -6.41 -13.28
C ASP A 249 9.88 -6.51 -14.51
N PHE A 250 10.34 -5.38 -15.04
CA PHE A 250 11.20 -5.29 -16.20
C PHE A 250 12.67 -5.67 -15.93
N GLY A 251 13.08 -5.77 -14.67
CA GLY A 251 14.42 -6.16 -14.28
C GLY A 251 14.65 -7.67 -14.38
N ASP A 252 15.91 -8.07 -14.39
CA ASP A 252 16.37 -9.46 -14.45
C ASP A 252 17.23 -9.82 -13.23
N GLY A 253 17.35 -11.11 -12.95
CA GLY A 253 18.09 -11.63 -11.82
C GLY A 253 17.48 -11.28 -10.44
N PRO A 254 18.18 -11.52 -9.34
CA PRO A 254 17.69 -11.21 -7.99
C PRO A 254 17.53 -9.71 -7.80
N PRO A 255 16.43 -9.24 -7.20
CA PRO A 255 16.28 -7.83 -6.84
C PRO A 255 17.23 -7.43 -5.73
N ALA A 256 17.67 -6.18 -5.75
CA ALA A 256 18.70 -5.67 -4.81
C ALA A 256 18.26 -5.77 -3.35
N GLU A 257 16.98 -5.51 -3.05
CA GLU A 257 16.41 -5.66 -1.70
C GLU A 257 16.45 -7.09 -1.19
N GLY A 258 16.22 -8.08 -2.06
CA GLY A 258 16.30 -9.50 -1.72
C GLY A 258 17.72 -9.96 -1.36
N LEU A 259 18.75 -9.31 -1.89
CA LEU A 259 20.14 -9.58 -1.58
C LEU A 259 20.64 -8.88 -0.30
N GLN A 260 20.12 -7.69 -0.02
CA GLN A 260 20.62 -6.82 1.05
C GLN A 260 19.85 -6.98 2.37
N ASP A 261 18.54 -7.07 2.30
CA ASP A 261 17.64 -6.95 3.45
C ASP A 261 17.08 -8.29 3.94
N GLU A 262 17.09 -9.33 3.11
CA GLU A 262 16.39 -10.60 3.38
C GLU A 262 17.36 -11.77 3.61
N GLY A 263 18.47 -11.52 4.29
CA GLY A 263 19.62 -12.42 4.50
C GLY A 263 19.27 -13.90 4.63
N GLY A 264 19.51 -14.68 3.58
CA GLY A 264 19.21 -16.10 3.53
C GLY A 264 17.96 -16.48 2.73
N PHE A 265 17.14 -15.53 2.30
CA PHE A 265 15.91 -15.78 1.55
C PHE A 265 16.10 -16.76 0.38
N TYR A 266 17.04 -16.50 -0.51
CA TYR A 266 17.28 -17.39 -1.65
C TYR A 266 17.85 -18.76 -1.26
N ARG A 267 18.53 -18.88 -0.11
CA ARG A 267 18.90 -20.18 0.46
C ARG A 267 17.66 -20.97 0.86
N ASP A 268 16.72 -20.32 1.52
CA ASP A 268 15.46 -20.95 1.96
C ASP A 268 14.64 -21.39 0.76
N VAL A 269 14.58 -20.57 -0.29
CA VAL A 269 13.93 -20.90 -1.57
C VAL A 269 14.55 -22.14 -2.22
N VAL A 270 15.88 -22.18 -2.38
CA VAL A 270 16.58 -23.33 -2.95
C VAL A 270 16.35 -24.57 -2.10
N THR A 271 16.45 -24.43 -0.77
CA THR A 271 16.20 -25.53 0.17
C THR A 271 14.79 -26.08 0.01
N TYR A 272 13.80 -25.18 -0.08
CA TYR A 272 12.40 -25.58 -0.28
C TYR A 272 12.22 -26.38 -1.57
N PHE A 273 12.69 -25.90 -2.71
CA PHE A 273 12.55 -26.60 -3.98
C PHE A 273 13.34 -27.93 -4.03
N MET A 274 14.47 -28.03 -3.35
CA MET A 274 15.17 -29.31 -3.20
C MET A 274 14.38 -30.32 -2.37
N LEU A 275 13.57 -29.85 -1.40
CA LEU A 275 12.69 -30.69 -0.58
C LEU A 275 11.39 -31.06 -1.28
N HIS A 276 10.94 -30.22 -2.22
CA HIS A 276 9.69 -30.36 -2.96
C HIS A 276 9.97 -30.34 -4.48
N PRO A 277 10.62 -31.42 -5.00
CA PRO A 277 11.03 -31.47 -6.41
C PRO A 277 9.84 -31.44 -7.38
N ASP A 278 8.64 -31.82 -6.94
CA ASP A 278 7.39 -31.72 -7.68
C ASP A 278 6.90 -30.26 -7.88
N GLN A 279 7.41 -29.33 -7.09
CA GLN A 279 7.13 -27.90 -7.18
C GLN A 279 8.32 -27.09 -7.75
N ALA A 280 9.47 -27.74 -7.88
CA ALA A 280 10.70 -27.09 -8.35
C ALA A 280 10.67 -26.80 -9.86
N ASP A 281 9.94 -27.64 -10.63
CA ASP A 281 9.84 -27.55 -12.08
C ASP A 281 11.18 -27.16 -12.72
N HIS A 282 11.22 -26.09 -13.51
CA HIS A 282 12.40 -25.51 -14.13
C HIS A 282 13.06 -24.38 -13.32
N TYR A 283 12.63 -24.15 -12.05
CA TYR A 283 13.17 -23.09 -11.19
C TYR A 283 14.55 -23.36 -10.64
N LEU A 284 14.96 -24.63 -10.51
CA LEU A 284 16.30 -25.01 -10.14
C LEU A 284 17.13 -25.39 -11.38
N VAL A 285 18.33 -24.81 -11.48
CA VAL A 285 19.30 -25.13 -12.54
C VAL A 285 20.57 -25.67 -11.89
N GLU A 286 20.92 -26.91 -12.23
CA GLU A 286 22.19 -27.52 -11.81
C GLU A 286 23.34 -27.04 -12.70
N GLN A 287 24.45 -26.65 -12.11
CA GLN A 287 25.70 -26.30 -12.79
C GLN A 287 26.77 -27.27 -12.41
N LYS A 288 27.43 -27.91 -13.39
CA LYS A 288 28.58 -28.75 -13.14
C LYS A 288 29.78 -27.87 -12.79
N GLU A 289 30.60 -28.35 -11.84
CA GLU A 289 31.82 -27.68 -11.43
C GLU A 289 32.75 -27.48 -12.65
N GLY A 290 33.27 -26.26 -12.84
CA GLY A 290 34.12 -25.90 -13.98
C GLY A 290 33.40 -25.34 -15.23
N GLN A 291 32.08 -25.33 -15.29
CA GLN A 291 31.35 -24.57 -16.33
C GLN A 291 31.30 -23.10 -15.93
N ALA A 292 31.82 -22.23 -16.81
CA ALA A 292 31.64 -20.79 -16.67
C ALA A 292 30.13 -20.47 -16.57
N ALA A 293 29.75 -19.58 -15.66
CA ALA A 293 28.39 -19.05 -15.61
C ALA A 293 28.11 -18.34 -16.95
N THR A 294 27.44 -19.03 -17.86
CA THR A 294 27.03 -18.45 -19.13
C THR A 294 25.82 -17.58 -18.90
N GLY A 295 26.02 -16.28 -18.98
CA GLY A 295 24.98 -15.28 -19.17
C GLY A 295 24.26 -14.83 -17.92
N GLU A 296 24.20 -13.51 -17.77
CA GLU A 296 23.21 -12.72 -17.06
C GLU A 296 23.33 -12.67 -15.54
N GLY A 297 23.74 -11.48 -15.05
CA GLY A 297 23.51 -10.95 -13.71
C GLY A 297 23.93 -11.85 -12.55
N SER A 298 24.25 -11.27 -11.45
CA SER A 298 24.62 -11.95 -10.20
C SER A 298 23.54 -12.95 -9.74
N SER A 299 23.52 -14.16 -10.30
CA SER A 299 22.63 -15.22 -9.83
C SER A 299 23.12 -15.77 -8.51
N TYR A 300 22.23 -15.86 -7.51
CA TYR A 300 22.55 -16.52 -6.25
C TYR A 300 22.78 -18.02 -6.50
N SER A 301 23.94 -18.53 -6.09
CA SER A 301 24.29 -19.92 -6.22
C SER A 301 24.60 -20.53 -4.85
N ILE A 302 24.13 -21.75 -4.64
CA ILE A 302 24.37 -22.53 -3.42
C ILE A 302 25.02 -23.86 -3.80
N LYS A 303 25.98 -24.34 -2.99
CA LYS A 303 26.45 -25.72 -3.07
C LYS A 303 25.35 -26.63 -2.52
N ALA A 304 24.90 -27.60 -3.31
CA ALA A 304 23.86 -28.53 -2.89
C ALA A 304 24.20 -29.25 -1.58
N CYS A 305 25.51 -29.45 -1.33
CA CYS A 305 26.01 -30.00 -0.09
C CYS A 305 25.72 -29.14 1.15
N ASP A 306 25.75 -27.83 1.03
CA ASP A 306 25.47 -26.93 2.16
C ASP A 306 23.98 -27.05 2.58
N VAL A 307 23.10 -27.28 1.61
CA VAL A 307 21.67 -27.56 1.86
C VAL A 307 21.49 -28.94 2.50
N ALA A 308 22.17 -29.97 1.96
CA ALA A 308 22.11 -31.35 2.49
C ALA A 308 22.59 -31.40 3.95
N THR A 309 23.65 -30.65 4.30
CA THR A 309 24.17 -30.55 5.68
C THR A 309 23.13 -29.90 6.60
N THR A 310 22.45 -28.85 6.16
CA THR A 310 21.37 -28.21 6.91
C THR A 310 20.19 -29.18 7.17
N MET A 311 19.99 -30.17 6.29
CA MET A 311 18.97 -31.21 6.40
C MET A 311 19.40 -32.43 7.20
N GLY A 312 20.60 -32.42 7.82
CA GLY A 312 21.11 -33.53 8.59
C GLY A 312 21.50 -34.74 7.75
N ARG A 313 21.78 -34.60 6.45
CA ARG A 313 22.29 -35.63 5.55
C ARG A 313 23.80 -35.49 5.42
N PRO A 314 24.63 -36.39 6.04
CA PRO A 314 26.05 -36.20 6.14
C PRO A 314 26.84 -36.56 4.87
N GLU A 315 26.25 -37.23 3.90
CA GLU A 315 26.98 -37.70 2.71
C GLU A 315 26.60 -36.89 1.46
N CYS A 316 27.49 -36.01 1.06
CA CYS A 316 27.43 -35.29 -0.19
C CYS A 316 28.54 -35.78 -1.13
N GLY A 317 28.20 -36.68 -2.05
CA GLY A 317 29.18 -37.37 -2.92
C GLY A 317 29.72 -36.53 -4.07
N THR A 318 29.11 -35.42 -4.46
CA THR A 318 29.55 -34.52 -5.54
C THR A 318 29.13 -33.09 -5.24
N GLN A 319 30.05 -32.14 -5.44
CA GLN A 319 29.75 -30.72 -5.30
C GLN A 319 28.97 -30.25 -6.54
N HIS A 320 27.65 -30.23 -6.43
CA HIS A 320 26.81 -29.58 -7.41
C HIS A 320 26.50 -28.13 -6.97
N ILE A 321 26.64 -27.19 -7.88
CA ILE A 321 26.18 -25.82 -7.69
C ILE A 321 24.74 -25.76 -8.21
N VAL A 322 23.81 -25.36 -7.34
CA VAL A 322 22.40 -25.17 -7.70
C VAL A 322 22.14 -23.67 -7.75
N ARG A 323 21.46 -23.23 -8.81
CA ARG A 323 21.06 -21.84 -9.03
C ARG A 323 19.56 -21.77 -9.23
N LEU A 324 19.01 -20.60 -8.93
CA LEU A 324 17.66 -20.26 -9.33
C LEU A 324 17.68 -19.81 -10.81
N SER A 325 16.66 -20.19 -11.56
CA SER A 325 16.51 -19.83 -12.96
C SER A 325 16.11 -18.37 -13.14
N ALA A 326 16.29 -17.83 -14.36
CA ALA A 326 15.80 -16.51 -14.72
C ALA A 326 14.27 -16.41 -14.56
N ASP A 327 13.56 -17.49 -14.86
CA ASP A 327 12.10 -17.55 -14.72
C ASP A 327 11.66 -17.45 -13.25
N TYR A 328 12.37 -18.10 -12.32
CA TYR A 328 12.13 -17.92 -10.90
C TYR A 328 12.28 -16.44 -10.47
N TYR A 329 13.40 -15.81 -10.87
CA TYR A 329 13.61 -14.40 -10.51
C TYR A 329 12.55 -13.47 -11.12
N LYS A 330 12.05 -13.77 -12.32
CA LYS A 330 10.94 -13.02 -12.91
C LYS A 330 9.66 -13.16 -12.07
N GLY A 331 9.39 -14.35 -11.56
CA GLY A 331 8.28 -14.60 -10.64
C GLY A 331 8.43 -13.85 -9.31
N ASP A 332 9.59 -13.97 -8.66
CA ASP A 332 9.91 -13.26 -7.40
C ASP A 332 9.79 -11.74 -7.55
N ARG A 333 10.39 -11.15 -8.59
CA ARG A 333 10.28 -9.71 -8.89
C ARG A 333 8.83 -9.28 -9.13
N SER A 334 8.06 -10.08 -9.85
CA SER A 334 6.64 -9.79 -10.12
C SER A 334 5.77 -9.94 -8.87
N MET A 335 6.11 -10.86 -7.95
CA MET A 335 5.47 -10.96 -6.64
C MET A 335 5.71 -9.68 -5.82
N ARG A 336 6.93 -9.16 -5.82
CA ARG A 336 7.27 -7.89 -5.14
C ARG A 336 6.57 -6.69 -5.78
N GLU A 337 6.36 -6.68 -7.11
CA GLU A 337 5.54 -5.68 -7.78
C GLU A 337 4.07 -5.73 -7.32
N SER A 338 3.57 -6.91 -6.98
CA SER A 338 2.20 -7.09 -6.48
C SER A 338 1.97 -6.52 -5.08
N GLY A 339 3.03 -6.27 -4.31
CA GLY A 339 2.98 -5.85 -2.92
C GLY A 339 2.67 -6.99 -1.92
N PHE A 340 2.48 -8.24 -2.40
CA PHE A 340 2.19 -9.41 -1.56
C PHE A 340 3.46 -10.27 -1.33
N ASP A 341 4.56 -9.62 -1.04
CA ASP A 341 5.86 -10.25 -0.82
C ASP A 341 6.06 -10.54 0.68
N ILE A 342 6.19 -11.80 1.10
CA ILE A 342 6.24 -13.04 0.32
C ILE A 342 4.93 -13.80 0.49
N SER A 343 4.43 -14.42 -0.59
CA SER A 343 3.22 -15.26 -0.58
C SER A 343 3.45 -16.51 -1.43
N PHE A 344 2.72 -17.59 -1.11
CA PHE A 344 2.65 -18.80 -1.94
C PHE A 344 1.48 -18.78 -2.93
N ARG A 345 0.76 -17.66 -3.01
CA ARG A 345 -0.43 -17.47 -3.86
C ARG A 345 -0.21 -17.87 -5.32
N PHE A 346 0.98 -17.61 -5.85
CA PHE A 346 1.36 -17.88 -7.24
C PHE A 346 2.51 -18.88 -7.31
N GLY A 347 2.38 -20.02 -6.62
CA GLY A 347 3.45 -20.98 -6.43
C GLY A 347 4.36 -20.62 -5.25
N ALA A 348 5.20 -21.56 -4.86
CA ALA A 348 6.10 -21.38 -3.73
C ALA A 348 7.00 -20.16 -3.92
N TYR A 349 7.02 -19.27 -2.91
CA TYR A 349 7.78 -18.01 -2.93
C TYR A 349 7.49 -17.12 -4.15
N GLY A 350 6.26 -17.19 -4.67
CA GLY A 350 5.83 -16.36 -5.79
C GLY A 350 6.45 -16.70 -7.14
N SER A 351 7.05 -17.88 -7.28
CA SER A 351 7.82 -18.32 -8.45
C SER A 351 7.12 -18.15 -9.80
N ALA A 352 5.79 -18.30 -9.85
CA ALA A 352 4.99 -18.21 -11.06
C ALA A 352 4.16 -16.92 -11.17
N THR A 353 4.43 -15.89 -10.38
CA THR A 353 3.56 -14.68 -10.33
C THR A 353 3.30 -14.09 -11.72
N HIS A 354 4.31 -14.01 -12.56
CA HIS A 354 4.22 -13.45 -13.92
C HIS A 354 3.44 -14.32 -14.93
N HIS A 355 3.01 -15.51 -14.51
CA HIS A 355 2.15 -16.42 -15.28
C HIS A 355 0.66 -16.27 -14.98
N TYR A 356 0.29 -15.36 -14.06
CA TYR A 356 -1.09 -15.20 -13.64
C TYR A 356 -1.69 -13.86 -14.04
N ALA A 357 -2.99 -13.88 -14.37
CA ALA A 357 -3.86 -12.72 -14.37
C ALA A 357 -4.51 -12.60 -12.97
N PRO A 358 -4.00 -11.70 -12.07
CA PRO A 358 -4.47 -11.64 -10.70
C PRO A 358 -5.81 -10.92 -10.57
N VAL A 359 -6.65 -11.39 -9.63
CA VAL A 359 -7.93 -10.73 -9.27
C VAL A 359 -7.71 -9.29 -8.84
N CYS A 360 -6.74 -9.03 -7.95
CA CYS A 360 -6.48 -7.71 -7.41
C CYS A 360 -6.11 -6.70 -8.49
N LEU A 361 -5.10 -6.97 -9.30
CA LEU A 361 -4.63 -6.06 -10.36
C LEU A 361 -5.75 -5.71 -11.34
N ASN A 362 -6.49 -6.73 -11.80
CA ASN A 362 -7.54 -6.51 -12.78
C ASN A 362 -8.78 -5.81 -12.21
N SER A 363 -9.07 -5.98 -10.90
CA SER A 363 -10.08 -5.19 -10.20
C SER A 363 -9.65 -3.72 -10.03
N LEU A 364 -8.37 -3.48 -9.75
CA LEU A 364 -7.82 -2.12 -9.67
C LEU A 364 -7.86 -1.41 -11.02
N LEU A 365 -7.53 -2.10 -12.10
CA LEU A 365 -7.63 -1.53 -13.45
C LEU A 365 -9.09 -1.24 -13.85
N TYR A 366 -10.03 -2.11 -13.47
CA TYR A 366 -11.46 -1.78 -13.61
C TYR A 366 -11.83 -0.52 -12.82
N LYS A 367 -11.36 -0.42 -11.57
CA LYS A 367 -11.57 0.77 -10.75
C LYS A 367 -10.97 2.02 -11.40
N THR A 368 -9.75 1.93 -11.94
CA THR A 368 -9.11 3.01 -12.70
C THR A 368 -9.97 3.43 -13.90
N GLU A 369 -10.52 2.49 -14.65
CA GLU A 369 -11.41 2.78 -15.78
C GLU A 369 -12.68 3.50 -15.34
N LYS A 370 -13.25 3.14 -14.18
CA LYS A 370 -14.40 3.82 -13.57
C LYS A 370 -14.03 5.22 -13.07
N ASP A 371 -12.87 5.37 -12.45
CA ASP A 371 -12.36 6.66 -11.99
C ASP A 371 -12.10 7.61 -13.16
N MET A 372 -11.50 7.10 -14.24
CA MET A 372 -11.25 7.87 -15.46
C MET A 372 -12.54 8.29 -16.17
N ASP A 373 -13.60 7.47 -16.14
CA ASP A 373 -14.93 7.88 -16.59
C ASP A 373 -15.44 9.08 -15.77
N GLN A 374 -15.40 8.98 -14.44
CA GLN A 374 -15.83 10.06 -13.53
C GLN A 374 -15.01 11.33 -13.74
N ILE A 375 -13.68 11.24 -13.78
CA ILE A 375 -12.78 12.37 -14.01
C ILE A 375 -13.07 13.01 -15.36
N SER A 376 -13.24 12.21 -16.42
CA SER A 376 -13.55 12.72 -17.77
C SER A 376 -14.84 13.53 -17.80
N VAL A 377 -15.87 13.08 -17.07
CA VAL A 377 -17.11 13.85 -16.93
C VAL A 377 -16.85 15.17 -16.19
N LEU A 378 -16.13 15.14 -15.06
CA LEU A 378 -15.84 16.32 -14.23
C LEU A 378 -15.03 17.40 -14.99
N ILE A 379 -14.15 16.99 -15.90
CA ILE A 379 -13.33 17.92 -16.70
C ILE A 379 -13.92 18.22 -18.09
N GLY A 380 -15.17 17.81 -18.35
CA GLY A 380 -15.90 18.14 -19.59
C GLY A 380 -15.48 17.29 -20.83
N LYS A 381 -14.81 16.14 -20.63
CA LYS A 381 -14.36 15.24 -21.71
C LYS A 381 -15.35 14.08 -21.94
N GLY A 382 -16.57 14.40 -22.39
CA GLY A 382 -17.65 13.42 -22.53
C GLY A 382 -17.38 12.28 -23.50
N ALA A 383 -16.59 12.51 -24.57
CA ALA A 383 -16.21 11.47 -25.52
C ALA A 383 -15.28 10.44 -24.88
N GLU A 384 -14.29 10.89 -24.15
CA GLU A 384 -13.34 10.05 -23.40
C GLU A 384 -14.07 9.26 -22.31
N ALA A 385 -15.02 9.87 -21.60
CA ALA A 385 -15.86 9.20 -20.62
C ALA A 385 -16.56 7.97 -21.20
N LYS A 386 -17.08 8.06 -22.43
CA LYS A 386 -17.70 6.93 -23.13
C LYS A 386 -16.69 5.82 -23.42
N VAL A 387 -15.47 6.16 -23.81
CA VAL A 387 -14.39 5.19 -24.05
C VAL A 387 -14.07 4.44 -22.76
N TRP A 388 -13.94 5.15 -21.64
CA TRP A 388 -13.64 4.53 -20.34
C TRP A 388 -14.74 3.59 -19.87
N ARG A 389 -16.00 3.96 -20.05
CA ARG A 389 -17.14 3.05 -19.76
C ARG A 389 -17.10 1.78 -20.57
N THR A 390 -16.73 1.88 -21.85
CA THR A 390 -16.58 0.70 -22.71
C THR A 390 -15.42 -0.19 -22.25
N ARG A 391 -14.28 0.38 -21.89
CA ARG A 391 -13.13 -0.37 -21.34
C ARG A 391 -13.50 -1.10 -20.04
N ALA A 392 -14.15 -0.41 -19.11
CA ALA A 392 -14.62 -1.01 -17.87
C ALA A 392 -15.59 -2.18 -18.11
N ALA A 393 -16.54 -2.05 -19.03
CA ALA A 393 -17.47 -3.13 -19.37
C ALA A 393 -16.74 -4.33 -20.00
N THR A 394 -15.76 -4.09 -20.88
CA THR A 394 -14.94 -5.13 -21.46
C THR A 394 -14.13 -5.87 -20.39
N ARG A 395 -13.44 -5.14 -19.52
CA ARG A 395 -12.66 -5.74 -18.43
C ARG A 395 -13.55 -6.54 -17.49
N GLN A 396 -14.72 -6.01 -17.10
CA GLN A 396 -15.69 -6.74 -16.29
C GLN A 396 -16.06 -8.08 -16.93
N SER A 397 -16.36 -8.09 -18.23
CA SER A 397 -16.66 -9.33 -18.95
C SER A 397 -15.50 -10.33 -18.91
N ARG A 398 -14.26 -9.86 -19.09
CA ARG A 398 -13.06 -10.70 -19.01
C ARG A 398 -12.82 -11.27 -17.61
N LEU A 399 -12.99 -10.44 -16.58
CA LEU A 399 -12.90 -10.91 -15.18
C LEU A 399 -13.93 -12.00 -14.88
N GLN A 400 -15.16 -11.83 -15.35
CA GLN A 400 -16.20 -12.84 -15.18
C GLN A 400 -15.87 -14.14 -15.95
N GLN A 401 -15.34 -14.04 -17.14
CA GLN A 401 -14.96 -15.18 -17.96
C GLN A 401 -13.81 -15.99 -17.35
N TYR A 402 -12.75 -15.34 -16.93
CA TYR A 402 -11.50 -16.00 -16.56
C TYR A 402 -11.36 -16.20 -15.04
N LEU A 403 -11.85 -15.27 -14.22
CA LEU A 403 -11.55 -15.27 -12.78
C LEU A 403 -12.70 -15.74 -11.91
N TRP A 404 -13.96 -15.55 -12.33
CA TRP A 404 -15.11 -15.98 -11.53
C TRP A 404 -15.29 -17.50 -11.58
N ASP A 405 -15.44 -18.10 -10.40
CA ASP A 405 -15.82 -19.52 -10.23
C ASP A 405 -17.18 -19.60 -9.51
N GLY A 406 -18.23 -19.85 -10.30
CA GLY A 406 -19.59 -19.87 -9.78
C GLY A 406 -19.91 -21.09 -8.92
N GLU A 407 -19.19 -22.21 -9.10
CA GLU A 407 -19.37 -23.41 -8.30
C GLU A 407 -18.80 -23.23 -6.88
N ARG A 408 -17.61 -22.63 -6.79
CA ARG A 408 -16.93 -22.35 -5.51
C ARG A 408 -17.38 -21.05 -4.85
N GLY A 409 -17.97 -20.12 -5.63
CA GLY A 409 -18.41 -18.81 -5.14
C GLY A 409 -17.27 -17.85 -4.82
N PHE A 410 -16.16 -17.91 -5.56
CA PHE A 410 -14.98 -17.08 -5.41
C PHE A 410 -14.50 -16.50 -6.73
N PHE A 411 -13.78 -15.37 -6.66
CA PHE A 411 -12.88 -14.95 -7.72
C PHE A 411 -11.49 -15.53 -7.45
N PHE A 412 -10.97 -16.29 -8.42
CA PHE A 412 -9.64 -16.90 -8.38
C PHE A 412 -8.73 -16.24 -9.44
N ASP A 413 -7.43 -16.22 -9.16
CA ASP A 413 -6.44 -15.85 -10.14
C ASP A 413 -6.41 -16.86 -11.30
N TYR A 414 -6.06 -16.41 -12.49
CA TYR A 414 -6.05 -17.25 -13.68
C TYR A 414 -4.62 -17.44 -14.19
N ASP A 415 -4.15 -18.67 -14.19
CA ASP A 415 -2.91 -19.09 -14.82
C ASP A 415 -3.15 -19.15 -16.34
N PHE A 416 -2.71 -18.11 -17.04
CA PHE A 416 -2.93 -18.01 -18.48
C PHE A 416 -1.95 -18.87 -19.28
N THR A 417 -0.84 -19.33 -18.71
CA THR A 417 0.13 -20.22 -19.37
C THR A 417 -0.41 -21.66 -19.43
N ASN A 418 -1.10 -22.10 -18.37
CA ASN A 418 -1.73 -23.40 -18.27
C ASN A 418 -3.25 -23.38 -18.53
N SER A 419 -3.81 -22.21 -18.86
CA SER A 419 -5.25 -22.02 -19.14
C SER A 419 -6.17 -22.55 -18.05
N LYS A 420 -5.85 -22.30 -16.78
CA LYS A 420 -6.62 -22.80 -15.63
C LYS A 420 -6.78 -21.75 -14.54
N LYS A 421 -7.90 -21.81 -13.81
CA LYS A 421 -8.08 -21.03 -12.59
C LYS A 421 -7.23 -21.61 -11.46
N SER A 422 -6.65 -20.74 -10.63
CA SER A 422 -6.05 -21.13 -9.37
C SER A 422 -7.08 -21.77 -8.44
N THR A 423 -6.61 -22.55 -7.49
CA THR A 423 -7.42 -23.06 -6.38
C THR A 423 -7.03 -22.42 -5.05
N TYR A 424 -6.02 -21.56 -5.06
CA TYR A 424 -5.53 -20.87 -3.88
C TYR A 424 -6.53 -19.80 -3.44
N ARG A 425 -7.15 -20.00 -2.29
CA ARG A 425 -8.12 -19.05 -1.74
C ARG A 425 -7.39 -17.88 -1.13
N TYR A 426 -7.70 -16.67 -1.63
CA TYR A 426 -6.99 -15.47 -1.21
C TYR A 426 -7.95 -14.30 -0.99
N LEU A 427 -7.69 -13.47 0.02
CA LEU A 427 -8.59 -12.40 0.46
C LEU A 427 -8.87 -11.37 -0.65
N THR A 428 -8.02 -11.30 -1.67
CA THR A 428 -8.25 -10.43 -2.84
C THR A 428 -9.51 -10.79 -3.65
N THR A 429 -10.20 -11.90 -3.33
CA THR A 429 -11.56 -12.18 -3.85
C THR A 429 -12.56 -11.07 -3.50
N TYR A 430 -12.27 -10.20 -2.52
CA TYR A 430 -13.10 -9.04 -2.16
C TYR A 430 -12.77 -7.77 -2.97
N TYR A 431 -11.69 -7.73 -3.76
CA TYR A 431 -11.37 -6.58 -4.61
C TYR A 431 -12.45 -6.29 -5.66
N PRO A 432 -13.08 -7.29 -6.31
CA PRO A 432 -14.23 -7.04 -7.20
C PRO A 432 -15.42 -6.38 -6.48
N LEU A 433 -15.64 -6.68 -5.20
CA LEU A 433 -16.68 -6.05 -4.41
C LEU A 433 -16.29 -4.58 -4.12
N TRP A 434 -15.07 -4.35 -3.67
CA TRP A 434 -14.56 -3.00 -3.42
C TRP A 434 -14.63 -2.12 -4.68
N ALA A 435 -14.20 -2.64 -5.82
CA ALA A 435 -14.23 -1.93 -7.09
C ALA A 435 -15.66 -1.71 -7.65
N GLY A 436 -16.67 -2.41 -7.12
CA GLY A 436 -18.04 -2.39 -7.64
C GLY A 436 -18.20 -3.14 -8.97
N LEU A 437 -17.37 -4.16 -9.18
CA LEU A 437 -17.33 -4.97 -10.39
C LEU A 437 -18.22 -6.22 -10.29
N ALA A 438 -18.33 -6.82 -9.10
CA ALA A 438 -19.13 -8.03 -8.89
C ALA A 438 -20.61 -7.77 -9.15
N THR A 439 -21.34 -8.80 -9.62
CA THR A 439 -22.81 -8.74 -9.59
C THR A 439 -23.33 -8.92 -8.15
N PRO A 440 -24.58 -8.54 -7.84
CA PRO A 440 -25.17 -8.82 -6.52
C PRO A 440 -25.10 -10.31 -6.12
N GLU A 441 -25.31 -11.22 -7.09
CA GLU A 441 -25.28 -12.67 -6.89
C GLU A 441 -23.84 -13.15 -6.60
N GLN A 442 -22.85 -12.59 -7.29
CA GLN A 442 -21.43 -12.87 -7.03
C GLN A 442 -21.02 -12.37 -5.66
N ALA A 443 -21.42 -11.17 -5.29
CA ALA A 443 -21.17 -10.61 -3.97
C ALA A 443 -21.78 -11.50 -2.88
N ALA A 444 -23.03 -11.94 -3.05
CA ALA A 444 -23.70 -12.85 -2.10
C ALA A 444 -22.95 -14.18 -1.96
N ALA A 445 -22.44 -14.74 -3.08
CA ALA A 445 -21.68 -15.97 -3.05
C ALA A 445 -20.33 -15.81 -2.32
N VAL A 446 -19.61 -14.71 -2.57
CA VAL A 446 -18.35 -14.40 -1.87
C VAL A 446 -18.61 -14.21 -0.36
N VAL A 447 -19.66 -13.48 0.01
CA VAL A 447 -20.02 -13.24 1.42
C VAL A 447 -20.42 -14.52 2.14
N LYS A 448 -21.11 -15.44 1.47
CA LYS A 448 -21.43 -16.78 2.02
C LYS A 448 -20.17 -17.54 2.44
N ASN A 449 -19.06 -17.29 1.77
CA ASN A 449 -17.76 -17.91 2.05
C ASN A 449 -16.88 -17.10 3.02
N LEU A 450 -17.41 -16.04 3.65
CA LEU A 450 -16.64 -15.14 4.53
C LEU A 450 -15.92 -15.89 5.67
N ALA A 451 -16.56 -16.93 6.22
CA ALA A 451 -16.01 -17.76 7.30
C ALA A 451 -14.66 -18.43 6.96
N VAL A 452 -14.31 -18.54 5.67
CA VAL A 452 -13.01 -19.08 5.23
C VAL A 452 -11.86 -18.17 5.68
N PHE A 453 -12.10 -16.86 5.75
CA PHE A 453 -11.08 -15.86 6.08
C PHE A 453 -11.25 -15.25 7.47
N GLU A 454 -12.46 -15.32 8.04
CA GLU A 454 -12.79 -14.66 9.29
C GLU A 454 -12.17 -15.37 10.50
N GLN A 455 -11.41 -14.61 11.30
CA GLN A 455 -10.73 -15.03 12.50
C GLN A 455 -11.15 -14.15 13.70
N PRO A 456 -10.74 -14.49 14.94
CA PRO A 456 -11.06 -13.67 16.11
C PRO A 456 -10.62 -12.22 16.00
N GLY A 457 -9.48 -11.92 15.35
CA GLY A 457 -8.86 -10.61 15.27
C GLY A 457 -9.03 -9.87 13.94
N GLY A 458 -9.77 -10.41 12.97
CA GLY A 458 -9.94 -9.83 11.64
C GLY A 458 -9.98 -10.89 10.54
N LEU A 459 -9.46 -10.57 9.36
CA LEU A 459 -9.43 -11.45 8.20
C LEU A 459 -8.00 -11.92 7.91
N VAL A 460 -7.78 -13.24 7.77
CA VAL A 460 -6.52 -13.78 7.23
C VAL A 460 -6.42 -13.53 5.73
N MET A 461 -5.19 -13.39 5.22
CA MET A 461 -4.95 -13.26 3.79
C MET A 461 -5.32 -14.51 3.00
N SER A 462 -5.07 -15.67 3.58
CA SER A 462 -5.38 -16.99 3.03
C SER A 462 -5.68 -17.97 4.17
N PRO A 463 -6.51 -18.98 3.98
CA PRO A 463 -6.62 -20.10 4.92
C PRO A 463 -5.42 -21.07 4.83
N GLU A 464 -4.57 -20.94 3.80
CA GLU A 464 -3.41 -21.80 3.59
C GLU A 464 -2.22 -21.37 4.47
N ASN A 465 -1.67 -22.31 5.24
CA ASN A 465 -0.54 -22.03 6.14
C ASN A 465 0.77 -22.41 5.45
N SER A 466 1.35 -21.49 4.72
CA SER A 466 2.66 -21.63 4.07
C SER A 466 3.84 -21.24 4.95
N GLY A 467 3.57 -20.61 6.10
CA GLY A 467 4.59 -20.07 7.00
C GLY A 467 5.15 -18.71 6.59
N VAL A 468 4.74 -18.14 5.43
CA VAL A 468 5.20 -16.82 4.98
C VAL A 468 4.21 -15.71 5.36
N GLN A 469 4.67 -14.46 5.31
CA GLN A 469 3.99 -13.34 5.97
C GLN A 469 2.66 -12.90 5.33
N TRP A 470 2.42 -13.17 4.04
CA TRP A 470 1.19 -12.79 3.34
C TRP A 470 0.17 -13.94 3.21
N ASP A 471 0.33 -14.99 4.02
CA ASP A 471 -0.61 -16.10 4.12
C ASP A 471 -1.11 -16.27 5.57
N TYR A 472 -1.72 -17.41 5.92
CA TYR A 472 -2.15 -17.68 7.30
C TYR A 472 -0.93 -17.67 8.26
N PRO A 473 -1.03 -17.09 9.46
CA PRO A 473 -2.23 -16.59 10.16
C PRO A 473 -2.38 -15.06 10.14
N TYR A 474 -1.76 -14.39 9.19
CA TYR A 474 -1.65 -12.92 9.21
C TYR A 474 -2.81 -12.23 8.49
N GLY A 475 -3.30 -11.15 9.11
CA GLY A 475 -4.17 -10.13 8.54
C GLY A 475 -3.40 -8.83 8.31
N TRP A 476 -3.72 -8.15 7.23
CA TRP A 476 -3.07 -6.93 6.77
C TRP A 476 -4.09 -5.83 6.57
N ALA A 477 -3.91 -4.74 7.31
CA ALA A 477 -4.82 -3.61 7.37
C ALA A 477 -5.33 -3.12 6.00
N PRO A 478 -4.48 -2.96 4.95
CA PRO A 478 -4.94 -2.47 3.66
C PRO A 478 -5.95 -3.40 2.99
N VAL A 479 -5.72 -4.72 3.03
CA VAL A 479 -6.62 -5.67 2.37
C VAL A 479 -7.89 -5.89 3.18
N GLU A 480 -7.80 -5.87 4.52
CA GLU A 480 -8.98 -5.89 5.39
C GLU A 480 -9.86 -4.67 5.15
N LEU A 481 -9.28 -3.47 5.05
CA LEU A 481 -10.02 -2.24 4.75
C LEU A 481 -10.77 -2.35 3.42
N LEU A 482 -10.11 -2.81 2.35
CA LEU A 482 -10.76 -2.99 1.04
C LEU A 482 -11.87 -4.04 1.09
N ALA A 483 -11.66 -5.17 1.79
CA ALA A 483 -12.68 -6.20 1.95
C ALA A 483 -13.92 -5.65 2.68
N ILE A 484 -13.72 -4.94 3.79
CA ILE A 484 -14.79 -4.34 4.59
C ILE A 484 -15.53 -3.25 3.80
N GLN A 485 -14.82 -2.38 3.07
CA GLN A 485 -15.44 -1.39 2.19
C GLN A 485 -16.23 -2.07 1.06
N GLY A 486 -15.74 -3.18 0.52
CA GLY A 486 -16.43 -3.99 -0.47
C GLY A 486 -17.75 -4.56 0.07
N LEU A 487 -17.75 -5.09 1.29
CA LEU A 487 -18.97 -5.57 1.97
C LEU A 487 -20.00 -4.43 2.12
N ARG A 488 -19.59 -3.26 2.62
CA ARG A 488 -20.48 -2.10 2.76
C ARG A 488 -21.08 -1.66 1.43
N ARG A 489 -20.30 -1.66 0.36
CA ARG A 489 -20.77 -1.29 -0.99
C ARG A 489 -21.95 -2.13 -1.45
N TYR A 490 -22.01 -3.40 -1.07
CA TYR A 490 -23.08 -4.32 -1.41
C TYR A 490 -24.15 -4.48 -0.30
N GLY A 491 -24.12 -3.63 0.74
CA GLY A 491 -25.13 -3.59 1.79
C GLY A 491 -24.91 -4.60 2.94
N TYR A 492 -23.80 -5.33 2.96
CA TYR A 492 -23.45 -6.26 4.04
C TYR A 492 -22.83 -5.51 5.23
N ASN A 493 -23.62 -4.57 5.79
CA ASN A 493 -23.15 -3.67 6.84
C ASN A 493 -22.90 -4.41 8.16
N THR A 494 -23.72 -5.42 8.50
CA THR A 494 -23.55 -6.22 9.72
C THR A 494 -22.21 -6.96 9.74
N GLU A 495 -21.84 -7.58 8.61
CA GLU A 495 -20.55 -8.25 8.45
C GLU A 495 -19.41 -7.27 8.48
N ALA A 496 -19.55 -6.13 7.79
CA ALA A 496 -18.56 -5.07 7.77
C ALA A 496 -18.32 -4.47 9.15
N ASP A 497 -19.36 -4.21 9.94
CA ASP A 497 -19.26 -3.70 11.31
C ASP A 497 -18.57 -4.71 12.23
N ARG A 498 -18.98 -5.97 12.16
CA ARG A 498 -18.37 -7.05 12.94
C ARG A 498 -16.87 -7.21 12.65
N LEU A 499 -16.47 -7.18 11.38
CA LEU A 499 -15.07 -7.30 10.99
C LEU A 499 -14.26 -6.05 11.38
N SER A 500 -14.82 -4.86 11.18
CA SER A 500 -14.22 -3.61 11.66
C SER A 500 -13.95 -3.67 13.16
N TYR A 501 -14.94 -4.10 13.93
CA TYR A 501 -14.81 -4.24 15.38
C TYR A 501 -13.69 -5.22 15.77
N LYS A 502 -13.63 -6.41 15.15
CA LYS A 502 -12.60 -7.42 15.40
C LYS A 502 -11.20 -6.87 15.16
N PHE A 503 -10.98 -6.23 14.00
CA PHE A 503 -9.68 -5.67 13.66
C PHE A 503 -9.31 -4.51 14.59
N LEU A 504 -10.21 -3.55 14.80
CA LEU A 504 -9.97 -2.40 15.68
C LEU A 504 -9.67 -2.84 17.11
N SER A 505 -10.45 -3.77 17.68
CA SER A 505 -10.21 -4.28 19.02
C SER A 505 -8.85 -5.00 19.14
N THR A 506 -8.42 -5.71 18.08
CA THR A 506 -7.07 -6.31 18.05
C THR A 506 -5.97 -5.24 18.07
N VAL A 507 -6.11 -4.18 17.28
CA VAL A 507 -5.14 -3.08 17.26
C VAL A 507 -5.11 -2.36 18.61
N ILE A 508 -6.27 -2.06 19.22
CA ILE A 508 -6.40 -1.41 20.52
C ILE A 508 -5.73 -2.23 21.63
N GLU A 509 -6.01 -3.54 21.69
CA GLU A 509 -5.45 -4.44 22.69
C GLU A 509 -3.91 -4.46 22.65
N ASN A 510 -3.34 -4.54 21.43
CA ASN A 510 -1.89 -4.51 21.26
C ASN A 510 -1.31 -3.12 21.58
N PHE A 511 -1.99 -2.04 21.20
CA PHE A 511 -1.58 -0.68 21.52
C PHE A 511 -1.57 -0.41 23.05
N GLN A 512 -2.55 -0.93 23.78
CA GLN A 512 -2.58 -0.83 25.24
C GLN A 512 -1.41 -1.55 25.91
N ARG A 513 -0.92 -2.64 25.29
CA ARG A 513 0.19 -3.43 25.83
C ARG A 513 1.54 -2.74 25.61
N ASP A 514 1.80 -2.18 24.42
CA ASP A 514 3.13 -1.70 24.05
C ASP A 514 3.19 -0.25 23.53
N GLY A 515 2.05 0.45 23.46
CA GLY A 515 1.97 1.86 23.03
C GLY A 515 2.23 2.07 21.55
N THR A 516 2.18 1.00 20.70
CA THR A 516 2.52 1.09 19.29
C THR A 516 1.49 0.44 18.37
N ILE A 517 1.43 0.91 17.12
CA ILE A 517 0.69 0.28 16.02
C ILE A 517 1.70 -0.44 15.12
N ARG A 518 1.34 -1.62 14.64
CA ARG A 518 2.22 -2.49 13.85
C ARG A 518 1.78 -2.62 12.41
N GLU A 519 2.70 -3.12 11.57
CA GLU A 519 2.50 -3.36 10.15
C GLU A 519 1.42 -4.40 9.87
N LYS A 520 1.44 -5.53 10.58
CA LYS A 520 0.55 -6.68 10.44
C LYS A 520 0.21 -7.30 11.80
N TYR A 521 -0.84 -8.13 11.83
CA TYR A 521 -1.26 -8.83 13.04
C TYR A 521 -1.51 -10.31 12.76
N ASN A 522 -1.16 -11.16 13.70
CA ASN A 522 -1.70 -12.51 13.76
C ASN A 522 -3.17 -12.41 14.22
N VAL A 523 -4.09 -12.45 13.27
CA VAL A 523 -5.52 -12.26 13.55
C VAL A 523 -6.18 -13.49 14.17
N VAL A 524 -5.49 -14.62 14.21
CA VAL A 524 -5.95 -15.83 14.90
C VAL A 524 -5.76 -15.69 16.41
N THR A 525 -4.55 -15.27 16.84
CA THR A 525 -4.19 -15.07 18.25
C THR A 525 -4.40 -13.64 18.73
N ARG A 526 -4.78 -12.72 17.85
CA ARG A 526 -4.93 -11.28 18.11
C ARG A 526 -3.63 -10.62 18.59
N SER A 527 -2.48 -11.04 18.08
CA SER A 527 -1.16 -10.58 18.52
C SER A 527 -0.42 -9.82 17.44
N SER A 528 0.33 -8.79 17.84
CA SER A 528 1.31 -8.10 16.99
C SER A 528 2.66 -8.84 16.90
N GLU A 529 2.84 -9.92 17.65
CA GLU A 529 4.01 -10.76 17.54
C GLU A 529 3.94 -11.58 16.24
N SER A 530 4.98 -11.50 15.44
CA SER A 530 5.05 -12.22 14.16
C SER A 530 6.24 -13.18 14.18
N GLN A 531 5.97 -14.42 13.79
CA GLN A 531 6.98 -15.43 13.52
C GLN A 531 6.75 -15.94 12.09
N VAL A 532 7.62 -15.58 11.18
CA VAL A 532 7.51 -15.96 9.77
C VAL A 532 8.71 -16.82 9.38
N ALA A 533 8.46 -17.84 8.56
CA ALA A 533 9.51 -18.70 8.04
C ALA A 533 10.36 -17.96 7.00
N ALA A 534 9.75 -17.10 6.20
CA ALA A 534 10.42 -16.24 5.23
C ALA A 534 9.73 -14.88 5.14
N GLY A 535 10.50 -13.83 4.87
CA GLY A 535 10.09 -12.44 4.88
C GLY A 535 10.72 -11.66 6.03
N TYR A 536 10.12 -10.53 6.39
CA TYR A 536 10.65 -9.69 7.47
C TYR A 536 10.37 -10.32 8.83
N GLN A 537 11.43 -10.59 9.59
CA GLN A 537 11.32 -11.07 10.96
C GLN A 537 10.79 -9.98 11.91
N THR A 538 10.99 -8.71 11.56
CA THR A 538 10.56 -7.58 12.38
C THR A 538 9.19 -7.08 11.94
N ASN A 539 8.22 -7.05 12.86
CA ASN A 539 6.94 -6.38 12.64
C ASN A 539 7.11 -4.86 12.88
N VAL A 540 7.10 -4.08 11.81
CA VAL A 540 7.48 -2.66 11.83
C VAL A 540 6.50 -1.83 12.66
N ILE A 541 7.06 -0.91 13.46
CA ILE A 541 6.33 -0.01 14.36
C ILE A 541 5.87 1.25 13.62
N GLY A 542 4.67 1.75 13.96
CA GLY A 542 4.14 3.02 13.48
C GLY A 542 3.78 2.97 12.01
N PHE A 543 3.08 1.93 11.57
CA PHE A 543 2.86 1.70 10.16
C PHE A 543 1.69 2.50 9.60
N GLY A 544 1.96 3.31 8.58
CA GLY A 544 1.04 4.29 8.01
C GLY A 544 -0.28 3.72 7.50
N TRP A 545 -0.28 2.58 6.79
CA TRP A 545 -1.53 1.98 6.31
C TRP A 545 -2.40 1.42 7.45
N THR A 546 -1.79 0.92 8.56
CA THR A 546 -2.56 0.47 9.72
C THR A 546 -3.17 1.65 10.46
N ASN A 547 -2.39 2.74 10.62
CA ASN A 547 -2.90 4.00 11.16
C ASN A 547 -4.12 4.48 10.36
N ALA A 548 -4.01 4.49 9.04
CA ALA A 548 -5.08 4.92 8.13
C ALA A 548 -6.30 4.00 8.19
N ALA A 549 -6.10 2.67 8.13
CA ALA A 549 -7.19 1.71 8.23
C ALA A 549 -7.93 1.83 9.57
N PHE A 550 -7.19 2.07 10.66
CA PHE A 550 -7.78 2.29 11.98
C PHE A 550 -8.77 3.47 11.97
N VAL A 551 -8.34 4.65 11.51
CA VAL A 551 -9.21 5.84 11.52
C VAL A 551 -10.36 5.72 10.52
N GLU A 552 -10.15 5.10 9.36
CA GLU A 552 -11.20 4.86 8.36
C GLU A 552 -12.28 3.89 8.87
N LEU A 553 -11.87 2.76 9.44
CA LEU A 553 -12.79 1.76 9.99
C LEU A 553 -13.55 2.31 11.20
N LEU A 554 -12.85 3.00 12.10
CA LEU A 554 -13.48 3.62 13.29
C LEU A 554 -14.52 4.68 12.91
N HIS A 555 -14.23 5.50 11.88
CA HIS A 555 -15.19 6.49 11.37
C HIS A 555 -16.42 5.85 10.73
N ALA A 556 -16.26 4.68 10.11
CA ALA A 556 -17.34 3.99 9.41
C ALA A 556 -18.23 3.14 10.33
N LEU A 557 -17.83 2.92 11.59
CA LEU A 557 -18.61 2.16 12.57
C LEU A 557 -19.84 2.95 13.07
N PRO A 558 -20.94 2.25 13.41
CA PRO A 558 -22.02 2.84 14.19
C PRO A 558 -21.55 3.38 15.55
N LYS A 559 -22.20 4.44 16.01
CA LYS A 559 -21.85 5.13 17.27
C LYS A 559 -21.78 4.16 18.47
N GLU A 560 -22.72 3.25 18.57
CA GLU A 560 -22.83 2.27 19.67
C GLU A 560 -21.63 1.31 19.69
N ALA A 561 -21.12 0.94 18.52
CA ALA A 561 -19.94 0.09 18.40
C ALA A 561 -18.66 0.86 18.80
N VAL A 562 -18.56 2.15 18.45
CA VAL A 562 -17.46 3.02 18.88
C VAL A 562 -17.48 3.19 20.39
N GLU A 563 -18.65 3.48 21.00
CA GLU A 563 -18.79 3.59 22.46
C GLU A 563 -18.41 2.31 23.19
N THR A 564 -18.63 1.14 22.57
CA THR A 564 -18.21 -0.15 23.13
C THR A 564 -16.69 -0.27 23.12
N LEU A 565 -16.04 0.05 22.00
CA LEU A 565 -14.56 0.08 21.89
C LEU A 565 -13.94 1.08 22.89
N GLU A 566 -14.57 2.24 23.10
CA GLU A 566 -14.10 3.24 24.08
C GLU A 566 -14.16 2.72 25.51
N LYS A 567 -15.24 2.01 25.87
CA LYS A 567 -15.37 1.38 27.18
C LYS A 567 -14.33 0.28 27.41
N GLU A 568 -14.12 -0.59 26.42
CA GLU A 568 -13.10 -1.64 26.46
C GLU A 568 -11.69 -1.04 26.61
N ALA A 569 -11.39 -0.01 25.81
CA ALA A 569 -10.12 0.71 25.89
C ALA A 569 -9.89 1.39 27.26
N SER A 570 -10.96 1.84 27.92
CA SER A 570 -10.88 2.45 29.27
C SER A 570 -10.77 1.41 30.39
N GLY A 571 -11.44 0.26 30.26
CA GLY A 571 -11.51 -0.79 31.29
C GLY A 571 -10.20 -1.55 31.49
N ALA A 572 -9.39 -1.73 30.44
CA ALA A 572 -8.09 -2.39 30.54
C ALA A 572 -7.07 -1.60 31.39
N LYS A 573 -7.24 -0.29 31.57
CA LYS A 573 -6.41 0.53 32.48
C LYS A 573 -6.68 0.28 33.97
N ALA A 574 -7.83 -0.26 34.33
CA ALA A 574 -8.19 -0.53 35.74
C ALA A 574 -7.53 -1.81 36.30
N VAL A 575 -6.94 -2.65 35.44
CA VAL A 575 -6.32 -3.93 35.85
C VAL A 575 -4.79 -3.86 35.93
N GLN A 576 -4.15 -2.77 35.47
CA GLN A 576 -2.68 -2.60 35.48
C GLN A 576 -2.12 -1.71 36.61
N HIS A 577 -2.92 -1.38 37.63
CA HIS A 577 -2.47 -0.67 38.85
C HIS A 577 -2.63 -1.61 40.07
#